data_c94c8510c9ab0878140364d89c453acf
#
_entry.id   c94c8510c9ab0878140364d89c453acf
#
_cell.length_a   1.000
_cell.length_b   1.000
_cell.length_c   1.000
_cell.angle_alpha   90.00
_cell.angle_beta   90.00
_cell.angle_gamma   90.00
#
_symmetry.space_group_name_H-M   'P 1'
#
loop_
_entity.id
_entity.type
_entity.pdbx_description
1 polymer ?
#
loop_
_entity_poly.entity_id
_entity_poly.type
_entity_poly.pdbx_seq_one_letter_code
_entity_poly.pdbx_strand_id
1 'polypeptide(L)'
;MRRWVFTASKHLSVAECQTLNSLVDAFTSTWLSHGTPVRATHTLDFNCILSIELQTDSSSSGCSADALFRFIKMLETELQCEWLNRKHVLLKRNNSFKIFHADSLPKHIPYSELKHFYLFDTNAFGMDGTMLPWVTA
;
A
#
# COMPACT_ATOMS: atom_id res chain seq x y z
N MET A 1 -10.65 10.83 -9.33
CA MET A 1 -10.04 9.48 -9.42
C MET A 1 -9.76 8.99 -8.01
N ARG A 2 -10.15 7.76 -7.69
CA ARG A 2 -9.96 7.22 -6.34
C ARG A 2 -8.84 6.21 -6.32
N ARG A 3 -7.99 6.29 -5.28
CA ARG A 3 -6.86 5.41 -5.09
C ARG A 3 -6.79 4.94 -3.64
N TRP A 4 -6.46 3.67 -3.45
CA TRP A 4 -6.13 3.13 -2.13
C TRP A 4 -4.67 2.67 -2.16
N VAL A 5 -3.94 3.01 -1.09
CA VAL A 5 -2.53 2.66 -0.97
C VAL A 5 -2.31 1.92 0.36
N PHE A 6 -1.64 0.78 0.28
CA PHE A 6 -1.38 -0.08 1.43
C PHE A 6 0.12 -0.35 1.53
N THR A 7 0.66 -0.25 2.73
CA THR A 7 2.06 -0.61 3.01
C THR A 7 2.09 -1.95 3.72
N ALA A 8 2.85 -2.90 3.17
CA ALA A 8 3.04 -4.21 3.79
C ALA A 8 3.95 -4.12 5.00
N SER A 9 3.82 -5.07 5.91
CA SER A 9 4.70 -5.19 7.08
C SER A 9 6.08 -5.76 6.74
N LYS A 10 6.29 -6.22 5.50
CA LYS A 10 7.56 -6.77 5.03
C LYS A 10 7.73 -6.52 3.54
N HIS A 11 8.96 -6.59 3.05
CA HIS A 11 9.22 -6.66 1.62
C HIS A 11 8.89 -8.06 1.11
N LEU A 12 8.11 -8.13 0.03
CA LEU A 12 7.73 -9.41 -0.56
C LEU A 12 8.88 -9.98 -1.39
N SER A 13 8.99 -11.31 -1.40
CA SER A 13 9.88 -12.01 -2.31
C SER A 13 9.34 -11.94 -3.74
N VAL A 14 10.16 -12.34 -4.71
CA VAL A 14 9.72 -12.40 -6.12
C VAL A 14 8.50 -13.32 -6.26
N ALA A 15 8.51 -14.48 -5.63
CA ALA A 15 7.38 -15.41 -5.67
C ALA A 15 6.13 -14.81 -5.04
N GLU A 16 6.29 -14.12 -3.91
CA GLU A 16 5.17 -13.44 -3.24
C GLU A 16 4.60 -12.30 -4.09
N CYS A 17 5.46 -11.53 -4.77
CA CYS A 17 5.02 -10.50 -5.71
C CYS A 17 4.19 -11.09 -6.85
N GLN A 18 4.61 -12.21 -7.41
CA GLN A 18 3.87 -12.90 -8.47
C GLN A 18 2.51 -13.39 -7.97
N THR A 19 2.47 -13.97 -6.78
CA THR A 19 1.23 -14.42 -6.15
C THR A 19 0.29 -13.23 -5.92
N LEU A 20 0.81 -12.13 -5.38
CA LEU A 20 0.01 -10.92 -5.15
C LEU A 20 -0.59 -10.42 -6.46
N ASN A 21 0.23 -10.27 -7.50
CA ASN A 21 -0.25 -9.75 -8.78
C ASN A 21 -1.36 -10.63 -9.36
N SER A 22 -1.21 -11.95 -9.28
CA SER A 22 -2.24 -12.89 -9.76
C SER A 22 -3.53 -12.76 -8.96
N LEU A 23 -3.44 -12.66 -7.64
CA LEU A 23 -4.62 -12.53 -6.77
C LEU A 23 -5.33 -11.18 -7.00
N VAL A 24 -4.58 -10.09 -7.15
CA VAL A 24 -5.18 -8.78 -7.41
C VAL A 24 -5.85 -8.76 -8.79
N ASP A 25 -5.23 -9.33 -9.80
CA ASP A 25 -5.84 -9.41 -11.13
C ASP A 25 -7.14 -10.22 -11.10
N ALA A 26 -7.17 -11.33 -10.38
CA ALA A 26 -8.38 -12.13 -10.22
C ALA A 26 -9.48 -11.34 -9.50
N PHE A 27 -9.14 -10.62 -8.45
CA PHE A 27 -10.10 -9.80 -7.72
C PHE A 27 -10.65 -8.68 -8.59
N THR A 28 -9.79 -7.91 -9.25
CA THR A 28 -10.23 -6.76 -10.04
C THR A 28 -11.05 -7.17 -11.26
N SER A 29 -10.82 -8.38 -11.80
CA SER A 29 -11.59 -8.88 -12.94
C SER A 29 -13.03 -9.24 -12.59
N THR A 30 -13.33 -9.46 -11.29
CA THR A 30 -14.66 -9.82 -10.82
C THR A 30 -15.27 -8.80 -9.85
N TRP A 31 -14.59 -7.68 -9.64
CA TRP A 31 -15.02 -6.66 -8.69
C TRP A 31 -16.23 -5.90 -9.23
N LEU A 32 -17.31 -5.89 -8.43
CA LEU A 32 -18.56 -5.25 -8.82
C LEU A 32 -18.97 -4.19 -7.79
N SER A 33 -19.59 -3.12 -8.29
CA SER A 33 -20.26 -2.10 -7.50
C SER A 33 -21.73 -2.10 -7.90
N HIS A 34 -22.60 -2.63 -7.03
CA HIS A 34 -24.04 -2.76 -7.31
C HIS A 34 -24.32 -3.45 -8.66
N GLY A 35 -23.59 -4.53 -8.94
CA GLY A 35 -23.75 -5.30 -10.17
C GLY A 35 -23.02 -4.73 -11.38
N THR A 36 -22.39 -3.56 -11.28
CA THR A 36 -21.62 -2.94 -12.37
C THR A 36 -20.14 -3.22 -12.17
N PRO A 37 -19.42 -3.67 -13.22
CA PRO A 37 -17.99 -3.92 -13.09
C PRO A 37 -17.22 -2.68 -12.66
N VAL A 38 -16.35 -2.84 -11.68
CA VAL A 38 -15.41 -1.80 -11.25
C VAL A 38 -14.13 -2.00 -12.04
N ARG A 39 -13.68 -0.94 -12.71
CA ARG A 39 -12.44 -0.98 -13.48
C ARG A 39 -11.32 -0.37 -12.66
N ALA A 40 -10.33 -1.19 -12.37
CA ALA A 40 -9.21 -0.76 -11.53
C ALA A 40 -7.90 -1.29 -12.10
N THR A 41 -6.84 -0.56 -11.83
CA THR A 41 -5.47 -0.99 -12.07
C THR A 41 -4.73 -1.03 -10.74
N HIS A 42 -3.61 -1.74 -10.70
CA HIS A 42 -2.79 -1.79 -9.50
C HIS A 42 -1.31 -1.69 -9.83
N THR A 43 -0.53 -1.23 -8.87
CA THR A 43 0.92 -1.25 -8.91
C THR A 43 1.46 -1.78 -7.59
N LEU A 44 2.63 -2.40 -7.66
CA LEU A 44 3.36 -2.84 -6.47
C LEU A 44 4.75 -2.21 -6.53
N ASP A 45 4.99 -1.23 -5.66
CA ASP A 45 6.27 -0.50 -5.63
C ASP A 45 7.10 -0.96 -4.44
N PHE A 46 8.42 -0.99 -4.62
CA PHE A 46 9.40 -1.35 -3.58
C PHE A 46 9.11 -2.73 -2.96
N ASN A 47 8.35 -3.57 -3.63
CA ASN A 47 7.90 -4.89 -3.16
C ASN A 47 7.10 -4.84 -1.85
N CYS A 48 6.53 -3.68 -1.51
CA CYS A 48 5.77 -3.53 -0.26
C CYS A 48 4.67 -2.47 -0.31
N ILE A 49 4.56 -1.70 -1.38
CA ILE A 49 3.51 -0.67 -1.50
C ILE A 49 2.53 -1.10 -2.59
N LEU A 50 1.34 -1.48 -2.20
CA LEU A 50 0.27 -1.83 -3.12
C LEU A 50 -0.65 -0.64 -3.31
N SER A 51 -0.79 -0.18 -4.56
CA SER A 51 -1.71 0.89 -4.92
C SER A 51 -2.78 0.32 -5.84
N ILE A 52 -4.04 0.59 -5.53
CA ILE A 52 -5.18 0.22 -6.35
C ILE A 52 -5.90 1.49 -6.75
N GLU A 53 -6.02 1.72 -8.05
CA GLU A 53 -6.55 2.95 -8.61
C GLU A 53 -7.74 2.66 -9.51
N LEU A 54 -8.85 3.36 -9.26
CA LEU A 54 -10.01 3.27 -10.13
C LEU A 54 -9.77 4.03 -11.41
N GLN A 55 -10.23 3.47 -12.53
CA GLN A 55 -10.24 4.18 -13.79
C GLN A 55 -11.30 5.31 -13.74
N THR A 56 -11.08 6.33 -14.53
CA THR A 56 -11.89 7.57 -14.47
C THR A 56 -13.38 7.36 -14.74
N ASP A 57 -13.74 6.31 -15.47
CA ASP A 57 -15.13 5.98 -15.80
C ASP A 57 -15.77 5.02 -14.80
N SER A 58 -15.03 4.58 -13.78
CA SER A 58 -15.54 3.68 -12.75
C SER A 58 -16.04 4.46 -11.55
N SER A 59 -17.16 3.99 -10.99
CA SER A 59 -17.67 4.50 -9.73
C SER A 59 -17.39 3.48 -8.61
N SER A 60 -17.24 3.98 -7.39
CA SER A 60 -17.14 3.13 -6.21
C SER A 60 -18.23 3.48 -5.22
N SER A 61 -18.68 2.47 -4.49
CA SER A 61 -19.63 2.62 -3.40
C SER A 61 -19.00 2.12 -2.10
N GLY A 62 -19.68 2.32 -0.98
CA GLY A 62 -19.27 1.73 0.29
C GLY A 62 -19.15 0.21 0.20
N CYS A 63 -20.09 -0.44 -0.51
CA CYS A 63 -20.06 -1.90 -0.69
C CYS A 63 -18.84 -2.35 -1.49
N SER A 64 -18.43 -1.62 -2.52
CA SER A 64 -17.25 -1.98 -3.31
C SER A 64 -15.97 -1.76 -2.52
N ALA A 65 -15.91 -0.73 -1.68
CA ALA A 65 -14.77 -0.52 -0.79
C ALA A 65 -14.70 -1.64 0.26
N ASP A 66 -15.82 -2.08 0.81
CA ASP A 66 -15.87 -3.20 1.75
C ASP A 66 -15.35 -4.49 1.11
N ALA A 67 -15.70 -4.74 -0.15
CA ALA A 67 -15.19 -5.89 -0.90
C ALA A 67 -13.66 -5.82 -1.05
N LEU A 68 -13.13 -4.64 -1.35
CA LEU A 68 -11.69 -4.43 -1.43
C LEU A 68 -11.01 -4.73 -0.10
N PHE A 69 -11.52 -4.19 1.01
CA PHE A 69 -10.90 -4.42 2.32
C PHE A 69 -10.97 -5.88 2.75
N ARG A 70 -12.06 -6.60 2.43
CA ARG A 70 -12.12 -8.05 2.65
C ARG A 70 -11.06 -8.80 1.83
N PHE A 71 -10.85 -8.37 0.59
CA PHE A 71 -9.81 -8.95 -0.26
C PHE A 71 -8.42 -8.70 0.33
N ILE A 72 -8.13 -7.46 0.77
CA ILE A 72 -6.83 -7.14 1.38
C ILE A 72 -6.62 -7.97 2.64
N LYS A 73 -7.66 -8.18 3.44
CA LYS A 73 -7.55 -9.03 4.63
C LYS A 73 -7.22 -10.48 4.27
N MET A 74 -7.77 -10.98 3.16
CA MET A 74 -7.40 -12.31 2.64
C MET A 74 -5.94 -12.35 2.21
N LEU A 75 -5.43 -11.26 1.57
CA LEU A 75 -4.03 -11.16 1.22
C LEU A 75 -3.12 -11.25 2.45
N GLU A 76 -3.53 -10.69 3.58
CA GLU A 76 -2.75 -10.79 4.82
C GLU A 76 -2.52 -12.26 5.20
N THR A 77 -3.53 -13.08 5.08
CA THR A 77 -3.43 -14.50 5.38
C THR A 77 -2.57 -15.23 4.33
N GLU A 78 -2.81 -14.97 3.06
CA GLU A 78 -2.11 -15.65 1.97
C GLU A 78 -0.61 -15.33 1.94
N LEU A 79 -0.24 -14.09 2.22
CA LEU A 79 1.15 -13.63 2.16
C LEU A 79 1.81 -13.54 3.53
N GLN A 80 1.07 -13.85 4.59
CA GLN A 80 1.54 -13.84 5.98
C GLN A 80 2.23 -12.51 6.33
N CYS A 81 1.57 -11.42 6.03
CA CYS A 81 2.02 -10.08 6.39
C CYS A 81 0.82 -9.17 6.57
N GLU A 82 1.02 -8.05 7.26
CA GLU A 82 -0.02 -7.06 7.46
C GLU A 82 -0.05 -6.07 6.30
N TRP A 83 -1.24 -5.67 5.88
CA TRP A 83 -1.48 -4.65 4.87
C TRP A 83 -2.38 -3.53 5.39
N LEU A 84 -3.24 -3.83 6.37
CA LEU A 84 -4.23 -2.88 6.88
C LEU A 84 -3.73 -2.10 8.09
N ASN A 85 -2.61 -2.47 8.67
CA ASN A 85 -2.01 -1.74 9.78
C ASN A 85 -1.25 -0.52 9.22
N ARG A 86 -1.82 0.66 9.40
CA ARG A 86 -1.24 1.90 8.87
C ARG A 86 -0.03 2.41 9.63
N LYS A 87 0.41 1.71 10.66
CA LYS A 87 1.63 2.03 11.41
C LYS A 87 2.91 1.52 10.72
N HIS A 88 2.79 0.67 9.71
CA HIS A 88 3.93 0.29 8.90
C HIS A 88 4.26 1.41 7.92
N VAL A 89 5.49 1.89 7.98
CA VAL A 89 5.95 3.00 7.15
C VAL A 89 7.21 2.59 6.39
N LEU A 90 7.31 3.05 5.16
CA LEU A 90 8.49 2.84 4.33
C LEU A 90 9.38 4.08 4.41
N LEU A 91 10.61 3.90 4.84
CA LEU A 91 11.59 4.97 4.90
C LEU A 91 12.71 4.73 3.89
N LYS A 92 13.12 5.80 3.24
CA LYS A 92 14.25 5.81 2.30
C LYS A 92 15.40 6.60 2.89
N ARG A 93 16.60 5.99 2.92
CA ARG A 93 17.86 6.68 3.19
C ARG A 93 18.87 6.26 2.13
N ASN A 94 19.44 7.22 1.39
CA ASN A 94 20.26 6.94 0.21
C ASN A 94 19.45 6.07 -0.78
N ASN A 95 19.93 4.90 -1.14
CA ASN A 95 19.20 3.96 -2.00
C ASN A 95 18.62 2.77 -1.22
N SER A 96 18.53 2.89 0.09
CA SER A 96 18.00 1.85 0.96
C SER A 96 16.57 2.17 1.36
N PHE A 97 15.68 1.17 1.21
CA PHE A 97 14.27 1.27 1.57
C PHE A 97 14.00 0.25 2.66
N LYS A 98 13.50 0.70 3.81
CA LYS A 98 13.18 -0.20 4.93
C LYS A 98 11.81 0.11 5.50
N ILE A 99 11.12 -0.96 5.93
CA ILE A 99 9.82 -0.86 6.57
C ILE A 99 10.04 -0.82 8.08
N PHE A 100 9.41 0.15 8.74
CA PHE A 100 9.42 0.27 10.20
C PHE A 100 8.00 0.35 10.71
N HIS A 101 7.78 -0.12 11.93
CA HIS A 101 6.55 0.17 12.66
C HIS A 101 6.72 1.54 13.32
N ALA A 102 5.76 2.43 13.12
CA ALA A 102 5.87 3.82 13.58
C ALA A 102 6.17 3.92 15.08
N ASP A 103 5.59 3.04 15.90
CA ASP A 103 5.80 3.05 17.34
C ASP A 103 7.20 2.61 17.76
N SER A 104 7.92 1.89 16.89
CA SER A 104 9.27 1.42 17.20
C SER A 104 10.38 2.29 16.60
N LEU A 105 10.03 3.30 15.81
CA LEU A 105 11.03 4.17 15.18
C LEU A 105 12.01 4.80 16.17
N PRO A 106 11.57 5.37 17.30
CA PRO A 106 12.50 5.98 18.26
C PRO A 106 13.51 5.02 18.85
N LYS A 107 13.22 3.70 18.83
CA LYS A 107 14.13 2.68 19.33
C LYS A 107 15.22 2.29 18.34
N HIS A 108 14.95 2.47 17.03
CA HIS A 108 15.85 2.04 15.96
C HIS A 108 16.62 3.19 15.34
N ILE A 109 16.02 4.38 15.29
CA ILE A 109 16.61 5.54 14.63
C ILE A 109 16.49 6.72 15.60
N PRO A 110 17.63 7.30 16.03
CA PRO A 110 17.60 8.52 16.83
C PRO A 110 16.84 9.63 16.11
N TYR A 111 16.08 10.41 16.84
CA TYR A 111 15.29 11.50 16.27
C TYR A 111 16.15 12.47 15.45
N SER A 112 17.39 12.72 15.90
CA SER A 112 18.33 13.58 15.20
C SER A 112 18.73 13.07 13.81
N GLU A 113 18.61 11.76 13.56
CA GLU A 113 18.94 11.16 12.27
C GLU A 113 17.74 11.04 11.34
N LEU A 114 16.51 11.13 11.87
CA LEU A 114 15.29 11.01 11.06
C LEU A 114 15.22 12.07 9.96
N LYS A 115 15.85 13.22 10.15
CA LYS A 115 15.92 14.29 9.13
C LYS A 115 16.61 13.86 7.83
N HIS A 116 17.38 12.78 7.87
CA HIS A 116 18.05 12.24 6.68
C HIS A 116 17.23 11.17 5.96
N PHE A 117 16.03 10.89 6.45
CA PHE A 117 15.13 9.89 5.88
C PHE A 117 13.98 10.55 5.13
N TYR A 118 13.48 9.85 4.13
CA TYR A 118 12.27 10.21 3.42
C TYR A 118 11.19 9.18 3.70
N LEU A 119 9.99 9.65 3.96
CA LEU A 119 8.81 8.83 4.24
C LEU A 119 7.99 8.68 2.97
N PHE A 120 7.57 7.44 2.65
CA PHE A 120 6.56 7.22 1.63
C PHE A 120 5.19 7.54 2.24
N ASP A 121 4.52 8.54 1.71
CA ASP A 121 3.22 8.98 2.23
C ASP A 121 2.09 8.18 1.60
N THR A 122 1.56 7.21 2.36
CA THR A 122 0.43 6.40 1.93
C THR A 122 -0.91 7.14 2.05
N ASN A 123 -0.93 8.28 2.71
CA ASN A 123 -2.14 9.07 2.92
C ASN A 123 -2.31 10.20 1.90
N ALA A 124 -1.35 10.38 1.00
CA ALA A 124 -1.43 11.40 -0.04
C ALA A 124 -2.35 10.92 -1.16
N PHE A 125 -3.63 11.15 -1.01
CA PHE A 125 -4.62 10.79 -2.02
C PHE A 125 -4.39 11.55 -3.33
N GLY A 126 -4.31 10.80 -4.43
CA GLY A 126 -4.19 11.40 -5.75
C GLY A 126 -2.80 11.89 -6.13
N MET A 127 -1.80 11.67 -5.27
CA MET A 127 -0.41 11.98 -5.58
C MET A 127 0.34 10.70 -5.91
N ASP A 128 1.30 10.80 -6.83
CA ASP A 128 2.17 9.69 -7.23
C ASP A 128 3.15 9.39 -6.09
N GLY A 129 2.75 8.64 -5.11
CA GLY A 129 3.59 8.10 -4.03
C GLY A 129 4.91 8.83 -3.80
N THR A 130 4.84 10.15 -3.53
CA THR A 130 6.05 10.94 -3.33
C THR A 130 6.69 10.65 -1.99
N MET A 131 8.00 10.49 -1.99
CA MET A 131 8.76 10.41 -0.75
C MET A 131 8.83 11.81 -0.16
N LEU A 132 8.32 11.98 1.05
CA LEU A 132 8.37 13.24 1.78
C LEU A 132 9.45 13.18 2.85
N PRO A 133 10.12 14.31 3.17
CA PRO A 133 11.00 14.34 4.32
C PRO A 133 10.26 13.91 5.58
N TRP A 134 10.84 12.99 6.35
CA TRP A 134 10.21 12.51 7.59
C TRP A 134 9.94 13.65 8.57
N VAL A 135 10.91 14.52 8.71
CA VAL A 135 10.79 15.68 9.58
C VAL A 135 10.58 16.90 8.69
N THR A 136 9.32 17.26 8.50
CA THR A 136 9.02 18.62 8.08
C THR A 136 9.05 19.48 9.34
N ALA A 137 9.92 20.43 9.31
CA ALA A 137 10.09 21.34 10.43
C ALA A 137 8.77 21.87 11.00
#